data_dc90edecb8c943f16815646e3a7c6e29
#
_entry.id   dc90edecb8c943f16815646e3a7c6e29
#
_cell.length_a   1.000
_cell.length_b   1.000
_cell.length_c   1.000
_cell.angle_alpha   90.00
_cell.angle_beta   90.00
_cell.angle_gamma   90.00
#
_symmetry.space_group_name_H-M   'P 1'
#
loop_
_entity.id
_entity.type
_entity.pdbx_description
1 polymer ?
#
loop_
_entity_poly.entity_id
_entity_poly.type
_entity_poly.pdbx_seq_one_letter_code
_entity_poly.pdbx_strand_id
1 'polypeptide(L)'
;MELRQLIWNSPDDIVNCISKLRRKREDEMMVVNWDFILHKLLARDGAMEQVLSKVKDFGADIMVIVEQEANLNSDVLSERVEQSFQYYSTIFESLETSHTPVLWETYFRRQIGNVVAYEGVDRVERIDSFAQWQNRHSQAGFCPVPQQVDKSNKYLRRYLNEHGIEEEEGHLLLLWHSFPVAVASVWKFTGPPQFSGGE
;
A
#
# COMPACT_ATOMS: atom_id res chain seq x y z
N MET A 1 -20.49 7.27 10.46
CA MET A 1 -19.09 7.02 10.04
C MET A 1 -18.35 8.36 10.14
N GLU A 2 -17.25 8.42 10.86
CA GLU A 2 -16.34 9.59 10.92
C GLU A 2 -15.11 9.25 10.08
N LEU A 3 -14.75 10.13 9.14
CA LEU A 3 -13.53 10.01 8.33
C LEU A 3 -12.54 11.09 8.80
N ARG A 4 -11.32 10.68 9.08
CA ARG A 4 -10.20 11.59 9.36
C ARG A 4 -9.11 11.38 8.33
N GLN A 5 -8.83 12.42 7.55
CA GLN A 5 -7.74 12.44 6.61
C GLN A 5 -6.50 13.01 7.28
N LEU A 6 -5.37 12.33 7.12
CA LEU A 6 -4.08 12.76 7.57
C LEU A 6 -3.29 13.36 6.41
N ILE A 7 -2.85 14.61 6.57
CA ILE A 7 -1.85 15.23 5.70
C ILE A 7 -0.51 15.16 6.43
N TRP A 8 0.51 14.62 5.78
CA TRP A 8 1.81 14.38 6.38
C TRP A 8 2.95 14.83 5.46
N ASN A 9 4.07 15.23 6.05
CA ASN A 9 5.30 15.60 5.37
C ASN A 9 6.46 14.68 5.79
N SER A 10 6.30 13.96 6.88
CA SER A 10 7.30 13.04 7.42
C SER A 10 6.64 11.84 8.10
N PRO A 11 7.32 10.70 8.22
CA PRO A 11 6.83 9.56 9.01
C PRO A 11 6.47 9.92 10.45
N ASP A 12 7.18 10.88 11.05
CA ASP A 12 6.91 11.34 12.41
C ASP A 12 5.53 12.00 12.53
N ASP A 13 5.06 12.68 11.49
CA ASP A 13 3.71 13.27 11.46
C ASP A 13 2.64 12.18 11.55
N ILE A 14 2.86 11.05 10.85
CA ILE A 14 1.96 9.89 10.89
C ILE A 14 1.93 9.31 12.31
N VAL A 15 3.09 9.03 12.88
CA VAL A 15 3.23 8.49 14.24
C VAL A 15 2.57 9.40 15.27
N ASN A 16 2.82 10.71 15.18
CA ASN A 16 2.24 11.71 16.08
C ASN A 16 0.71 11.81 15.93
N CYS A 17 0.20 11.70 14.72
CA CYS A 17 -1.23 11.73 14.45
C CYS A 17 -1.92 10.47 15.02
N ILE A 18 -1.42 9.28 14.70
CA ILE A 18 -1.99 8.01 15.20
C ILE A 18 -1.96 8.00 16.72
N SER A 19 -0.88 8.49 17.36
CA SER A 19 -0.75 8.54 18.82
C SER A 19 -1.80 9.41 19.52
N LYS A 20 -2.41 10.37 18.79
CA LYS A 20 -3.48 11.24 19.30
C LYS A 20 -4.89 10.67 19.06
N LEU A 21 -5.00 9.67 18.21
CA LEU A 21 -6.30 9.03 17.94
C LEU A 21 -6.73 8.22 19.17
N ARG A 22 -8.04 8.18 19.40
CA ARG A 22 -8.65 7.37 20.46
C ARG A 22 -9.98 6.84 19.96
N ARG A 23 -10.28 5.60 20.30
CA ARG A 23 -11.61 5.04 20.15
C ARG A 23 -12.55 5.79 21.09
N LYS A 24 -13.67 6.29 20.58
CA LYS A 24 -14.65 7.07 21.37
C LYS A 24 -15.66 6.17 22.07
N ARG A 25 -15.94 5.01 21.49
CA ARG A 25 -16.92 4.04 21.97
C ARG A 25 -16.40 2.63 21.75
N GLU A 26 -16.76 1.70 22.62
CA GLU A 26 -16.32 0.30 22.53
C GLU A 26 -16.86 -0.44 21.29
N ASP A 27 -18.04 -0.03 20.81
CA ASP A 27 -18.70 -0.60 19.63
C ASP A 27 -18.22 0.00 18.30
N GLU A 28 -17.27 0.91 18.30
CA GLU A 28 -16.68 1.48 17.08
C GLU A 28 -15.69 0.52 16.43
N MET A 29 -15.83 0.35 15.12
CA MET A 29 -14.79 -0.30 14.32
C MET A 29 -13.79 0.75 13.84
N MET A 30 -12.52 0.50 14.11
CA MET A 30 -11.41 1.38 13.74
C MET A 30 -10.71 0.82 12.50
N VAL A 31 -10.82 1.55 11.39
CA VAL A 31 -10.20 1.18 10.11
C VAL A 31 -9.11 2.18 9.78
N VAL A 32 -7.92 1.68 9.46
CA VAL A 32 -6.81 2.49 8.92
C VAL A 32 -6.69 2.17 7.43
N ASN A 33 -6.70 3.18 6.59
CA ASN A 33 -6.55 3.05 5.14
C ASN A 33 -5.26 3.72 4.68
N TRP A 34 -4.44 2.97 3.96
CA TRP A 34 -3.22 3.42 3.31
C TRP A 34 -3.41 3.37 1.80
N ASP A 35 -3.30 4.51 1.15
CA ASP A 35 -3.56 4.65 -0.27
C ASP A 35 -2.35 5.26 -0.95
N PHE A 36 -1.54 4.44 -1.62
CA PHE A 36 -0.30 4.80 -2.30
C PHE A 36 0.68 5.63 -1.45
N ILE A 37 0.98 5.16 -0.24
CA ILE A 37 1.76 5.93 0.72
C ILE A 37 2.87 5.15 1.42
N LEU A 38 2.74 3.84 1.57
CA LEU A 38 3.68 3.03 2.36
C LEU A 38 5.07 2.97 1.72
N HIS A 39 5.14 3.01 0.38
CA HIS A 39 6.41 3.05 -0.36
C HIS A 39 7.30 4.25 0.02
N LYS A 40 6.72 5.35 0.52
CA LYS A 40 7.47 6.50 1.03
C LYS A 40 8.02 6.28 2.43
N LEU A 41 7.36 5.45 3.23
CA LEU A 41 7.86 5.08 4.55
C LEU A 41 9.13 4.25 4.47
N LEU A 42 9.27 3.41 3.43
CA LEU A 42 10.47 2.59 3.22
C LEU A 42 11.73 3.40 2.88
N ALA A 43 11.59 4.66 2.53
CA ALA A 43 12.73 5.54 2.28
C ALA A 43 13.53 5.89 3.54
N ARG A 44 12.95 5.69 4.73
CA ARG A 44 13.59 5.96 6.01
C ARG A 44 13.63 4.67 6.83
N ASP A 45 14.82 4.30 7.28
CA ASP A 45 15.04 3.10 8.06
C ASP A 45 14.19 3.09 9.35
N GLY A 46 13.49 1.99 9.58
CA GLY A 46 12.64 1.79 10.74
C GLY A 46 11.31 2.56 10.76
N ALA A 47 11.03 3.43 9.76
CA ALA A 47 9.81 4.23 9.77
C ALA A 47 8.55 3.38 9.55
N MET A 48 8.65 2.37 8.69
CA MET A 48 7.54 1.44 8.45
C MET A 48 7.20 0.65 9.69
N GLU A 49 8.19 0.11 10.37
CA GLU A 49 8.05 -0.66 11.61
C GLU A 49 7.45 0.20 12.74
N GLN A 50 7.90 1.45 12.86
CA GLN A 50 7.33 2.41 13.83
C GLN A 50 5.85 2.69 13.55
N VAL A 51 5.48 2.93 12.29
CA VAL A 51 4.10 3.21 11.91
C VAL A 51 3.22 1.99 12.16
N LEU A 52 3.65 0.79 11.76
CA LEU A 52 2.90 -0.46 11.99
C LEU A 52 2.73 -0.74 13.50
N SER A 53 3.78 -0.50 14.30
CA SER A 53 3.68 -0.59 15.77
C SER A 53 2.64 0.37 16.32
N LYS A 54 2.58 1.61 15.83
CA LYS A 54 1.59 2.59 16.27
C LYS A 54 0.17 2.26 15.85
N VAL A 55 -0.03 1.69 14.66
CA VAL A 55 -1.34 1.17 14.21
C VAL A 55 -1.81 0.05 15.14
N LYS A 56 -0.89 -0.82 15.54
CA LYS A 56 -1.15 -1.88 16.52
C LYS A 56 -1.50 -1.32 17.89
N ASP A 57 -0.68 -0.39 18.43
CA ASP A 57 -0.92 0.25 19.74
C ASP A 57 -2.24 1.02 19.77
N PHE A 58 -2.64 1.61 18.65
CA PHE A 58 -3.91 2.28 18.46
C PHE A 58 -5.10 1.31 18.54
N GLY A 59 -4.88 0.01 18.27
CA GLY A 59 -5.92 -1.00 18.26
C GLY A 59 -6.84 -0.90 17.06
N ALA A 60 -6.27 -0.68 15.88
CA ALA A 60 -7.04 -0.76 14.63
C ALA A 60 -7.60 -2.18 14.43
N ASP A 61 -8.89 -2.28 14.14
CA ASP A 61 -9.55 -3.56 13.88
C ASP A 61 -9.21 -4.09 12.50
N ILE A 62 -9.06 -3.16 11.53
CA ILE A 62 -8.75 -3.46 10.14
C ILE A 62 -7.76 -2.42 9.60
N MET A 63 -6.81 -2.89 8.82
CA MET A 63 -5.91 -2.07 8.02
C MET A 63 -6.12 -2.43 6.55
N VAL A 64 -6.45 -1.44 5.73
CA VAL A 64 -6.60 -1.56 4.28
C VAL A 64 -5.41 -0.90 3.62
N ILE A 65 -4.84 -1.56 2.62
CA ILE A 65 -3.66 -1.08 1.90
C ILE A 65 -3.93 -1.17 0.41
N VAL A 66 -3.66 -0.08 -0.29
CA VAL A 66 -3.57 -0.04 -1.75
C VAL A 66 -2.19 0.49 -2.10
N GLU A 67 -1.40 -0.30 -2.85
CA GLU A 67 -0.06 0.07 -3.28
C GLU A 67 0.20 -0.34 -4.73
N GLN A 68 1.25 0.21 -5.31
CA GLN A 68 1.76 -0.21 -6.61
C GLN A 68 2.25 -1.65 -6.53
N GLU A 69 1.93 -2.46 -7.54
CA GLU A 69 2.45 -3.83 -7.65
C GLU A 69 3.65 -3.84 -8.60
N ALA A 70 4.83 -3.64 -8.03
CA ALA A 70 6.10 -3.65 -8.76
C ALA A 70 7.28 -3.90 -7.82
N ASN A 71 8.31 -4.57 -8.31
CA ASN A 71 9.57 -4.76 -7.58
C ASN A 71 10.61 -3.72 -8.01
N LEU A 72 10.46 -2.47 -7.52
CA LEU A 72 11.36 -1.35 -7.89
C LEU A 72 12.35 -1.00 -6.78
N ASN A 73 12.54 -1.88 -5.81
CA ASN A 73 13.38 -1.63 -4.64
C ASN A 73 14.68 -2.48 -4.61
N SER A 74 15.05 -3.15 -5.70
CA SER A 74 16.30 -3.88 -5.78
C SER A 74 17.51 -2.96 -5.54
N ASP A 75 18.57 -3.50 -4.90
CA ASP A 75 19.85 -2.81 -4.74
C ASP A 75 20.65 -2.79 -6.06
N VAL A 76 20.29 -3.64 -7.03
CA VAL A 76 20.93 -3.72 -8.34
C VAL A 76 20.26 -2.74 -9.31
N LEU A 77 21.00 -1.72 -9.73
CA LEU A 77 20.47 -0.66 -10.61
C LEU A 77 19.88 -1.20 -11.93
N SER A 78 20.56 -2.16 -12.57
CA SER A 78 20.07 -2.73 -13.83
C SER A 78 18.70 -3.40 -13.68
N GLU A 79 18.47 -4.11 -12.57
CA GLU A 79 17.17 -4.71 -12.26
C GLU A 79 16.11 -3.64 -12.05
N ARG A 80 16.43 -2.58 -11.30
CA ARG A 80 15.50 -1.46 -11.11
C ARG A 80 15.11 -0.78 -12.42
N VAL A 81 16.10 -0.57 -13.31
CA VAL A 81 15.86 0.04 -14.63
C VAL A 81 14.94 -0.84 -15.47
N GLU A 82 15.21 -2.14 -15.55
CA GLU A 82 14.40 -3.09 -16.31
C GLU A 82 12.96 -3.18 -15.76
N GLN A 83 12.81 -3.35 -14.47
CA GLN A 83 11.51 -3.41 -13.80
C GLN A 83 10.74 -2.09 -13.92
N SER A 84 11.44 -0.95 -13.81
CA SER A 84 10.83 0.37 -14.01
C SER A 84 10.32 0.56 -15.42
N PHE A 85 11.10 0.18 -16.43
CA PHE A 85 10.69 0.27 -17.81
C PHE A 85 9.40 -0.53 -18.05
N GLN A 86 9.37 -1.78 -17.59
CA GLN A 86 8.20 -2.64 -17.72
C GLN A 86 6.97 -2.07 -17.03
N TYR A 87 7.10 -1.70 -15.77
CA TYR A 87 5.99 -1.19 -14.96
C TYR A 87 5.43 0.13 -15.51
N TYR A 88 6.31 1.13 -15.71
CA TYR A 88 5.84 2.45 -16.13
C TYR A 88 5.37 2.51 -17.58
N SER A 89 5.89 1.66 -18.47
CA SER A 89 5.33 1.53 -19.81
C SER A 89 3.86 1.09 -19.75
N THR A 90 3.55 0.10 -18.90
CA THR A 90 2.18 -0.36 -18.68
C THR A 90 1.30 0.74 -18.07
N ILE A 91 1.80 1.49 -17.10
CA ILE A 91 1.07 2.61 -16.50
C ILE A 91 0.78 3.70 -17.53
N PHE A 92 1.77 4.12 -18.34
CA PHE A 92 1.55 5.16 -19.35
C PHE A 92 0.58 4.71 -20.44
N GLU A 93 0.64 3.46 -20.88
CA GLU A 93 -0.34 2.90 -21.81
C GLU A 93 -1.77 2.97 -21.23
N SER A 94 -1.95 2.62 -19.96
CA SER A 94 -3.26 2.71 -19.28
C SER A 94 -3.77 4.15 -19.16
N LEU A 95 -2.88 5.12 -19.00
CA LEU A 95 -3.23 6.53 -18.90
C LEU A 95 -3.61 7.15 -20.24
N GLU A 96 -2.97 6.74 -21.33
CA GLU A 96 -3.30 7.23 -22.68
C GLU A 96 -4.73 6.91 -23.07
N THR A 97 -5.23 5.74 -22.69
CA THR A 97 -6.61 5.33 -22.96
C THR A 97 -7.64 6.06 -22.11
N SER A 98 -7.27 6.56 -20.95
CA SER A 98 -8.19 7.17 -19.98
C SER A 98 -8.34 8.69 -20.09
N HIS A 99 -7.71 9.36 -21.07
CA HIS A 99 -7.72 10.83 -21.24
C HIS A 99 -7.32 11.59 -19.98
N THR A 100 -6.35 11.08 -19.26
CA THR A 100 -5.97 11.53 -17.91
C THR A 100 -5.16 12.84 -17.95
N PRO A 101 -5.29 13.73 -16.97
CA PRO A 101 -4.59 15.01 -16.95
C PRO A 101 -3.07 14.87 -16.87
N VAL A 102 -2.34 15.82 -17.47
CA VAL A 102 -0.87 16.01 -17.46
C VAL A 102 -0.22 15.89 -16.07
N LEU A 103 -1.01 16.05 -15.00
CA LEU A 103 -0.55 15.96 -13.60
C LEU A 103 0.05 14.59 -13.27
N TRP A 104 -0.54 13.48 -13.79
CA TRP A 104 -0.06 12.11 -13.54
C TRP A 104 1.26 11.82 -14.22
N GLU A 105 1.46 12.35 -15.43
CA GLU A 105 2.75 12.25 -16.12
C GLU A 105 3.88 12.88 -15.30
N THR A 106 3.63 14.04 -14.73
CA THR A 106 4.61 14.75 -13.88
C THR A 106 4.91 13.95 -12.61
N TYR A 107 3.90 13.35 -12.00
CA TYR A 107 4.06 12.50 -10.82
C TYR A 107 4.94 11.29 -11.13
N PHE A 108 4.58 10.51 -12.16
CA PHE A 108 5.33 9.30 -12.51
C PHE A 108 6.73 9.62 -13.04
N ARG A 109 6.93 10.71 -13.76
CA ARG A 109 8.27 11.16 -14.17
C ARG A 109 9.19 11.37 -12.98
N ARG A 110 8.69 12.00 -11.91
CA ARG A 110 9.46 12.19 -10.68
C ARG A 110 9.75 10.86 -9.98
N GLN A 111 8.78 9.96 -9.94
CA GLN A 111 8.92 8.65 -9.33
C GLN A 111 9.95 7.79 -10.09
N ILE A 112 9.90 7.75 -11.43
CA ILE A 112 10.89 7.10 -12.26
C ILE A 112 12.29 7.65 -11.97
N GLY A 113 12.44 8.98 -11.99
CA GLY A 113 13.71 9.64 -11.67
C GLY A 113 14.24 9.21 -10.30
N ASN A 114 13.37 9.13 -9.30
CA ASN A 114 13.76 8.68 -7.96
C ASN A 114 14.23 7.21 -7.94
N VAL A 115 13.52 6.32 -8.62
CA VAL A 115 13.84 4.89 -8.65
C VAL A 115 15.15 4.60 -9.40
N VAL A 116 15.40 5.26 -10.54
CA VAL A 116 16.52 4.91 -11.43
C VAL A 116 17.74 5.81 -11.27
N ALA A 117 17.59 7.05 -10.80
CA ALA A 117 18.68 8.03 -10.75
C ALA A 117 19.19 8.34 -9.34
N TYR A 118 18.45 7.96 -8.29
CA TYR A 118 18.86 8.24 -6.90
C TYR A 118 19.24 6.97 -6.16
N GLU A 119 20.14 7.15 -5.17
CA GLU A 119 20.62 6.08 -4.31
C GLU A 119 20.63 6.54 -2.84
N GLY A 120 20.74 5.57 -1.92
CA GLY A 120 20.86 5.84 -0.49
C GLY A 120 19.71 6.70 0.04
N VAL A 121 20.07 7.77 0.74
CA VAL A 121 19.11 8.69 1.41
C VAL A 121 18.35 9.60 0.45
N ASP A 122 18.86 9.79 -0.77
CA ASP A 122 18.21 10.62 -1.79
C ASP A 122 17.08 9.86 -2.49
N ARG A 123 17.03 8.54 -2.34
CA ARG A 123 15.97 7.69 -2.85
C ARG A 123 14.81 7.66 -1.85
N VAL A 124 13.87 8.58 -2.04
CA VAL A 124 12.76 8.86 -1.11
C VAL A 124 11.47 8.08 -1.40
N GLU A 125 11.48 7.22 -2.41
CA GLU A 125 10.39 6.30 -2.73
C GLU A 125 10.98 4.90 -3.00
N ARG A 126 10.45 3.89 -2.30
CA ARG A 126 10.92 2.50 -2.41
C ARG A 126 9.72 1.59 -2.57
N ILE A 127 9.49 1.15 -3.81
CA ILE A 127 8.31 0.38 -4.17
C ILE A 127 8.68 -1.10 -4.10
N ASP A 128 8.09 -1.78 -3.13
CA ASP A 128 8.22 -3.21 -2.93
C ASP A 128 7.08 -3.95 -3.66
N SER A 129 7.34 -5.18 -4.10
CA SER A 129 6.30 -6.08 -4.60
C SER A 129 5.34 -6.50 -3.49
N PHE A 130 4.18 -7.01 -3.87
CA PHE A 130 3.20 -7.54 -2.92
C PHE A 130 3.81 -8.59 -1.98
N ALA A 131 4.61 -9.52 -2.49
CA ALA A 131 5.26 -10.53 -1.66
C ALA A 131 6.18 -9.92 -0.58
N GLN A 132 6.87 -8.81 -0.90
CA GLN A 132 7.69 -8.09 0.07
C GLN A 132 6.80 -7.36 1.10
N TRP A 133 5.70 -6.73 0.68
CA TRP A 133 4.70 -6.15 1.57
C TRP A 133 4.09 -7.18 2.52
N GLN A 134 3.69 -8.34 1.98
CA GLN A 134 3.14 -9.43 2.77
C GLN A 134 4.10 -9.89 3.87
N ASN A 135 5.37 -10.05 3.52
CA ASN A 135 6.41 -10.41 4.49
C ASN A 135 6.56 -9.37 5.61
N ARG A 136 6.62 -8.08 5.26
CA ARG A 136 6.72 -6.98 6.26
C ARG A 136 5.54 -6.94 7.22
N HIS A 137 4.32 -7.03 6.69
CA HIS A 137 3.11 -7.00 7.51
C HIS A 137 3.02 -8.23 8.43
N SER A 138 3.35 -9.40 7.90
CA SER A 138 3.38 -10.64 8.68
C SER A 138 4.42 -10.60 9.81
N GLN A 139 5.61 -10.07 9.54
CA GLN A 139 6.64 -9.86 10.58
C GLN A 139 6.20 -8.87 11.65
N ALA A 140 5.41 -7.86 11.29
CA ALA A 140 4.82 -6.92 12.23
C ALA A 140 3.63 -7.51 13.03
N GLY A 141 3.23 -8.76 12.76
CA GLY A 141 2.15 -9.48 13.46
C GLY A 141 0.75 -9.22 12.90
N PHE A 142 0.66 -8.75 11.66
CA PHE A 142 -0.61 -8.65 10.95
C PHE A 142 -0.87 -9.92 10.14
N CYS A 143 -2.14 -10.34 10.08
CA CYS A 143 -2.59 -11.47 9.29
C CYS A 143 -3.49 -10.98 8.15
N PRO A 144 -3.34 -11.53 6.94
CA PRO A 144 -4.18 -11.15 5.81
C PRO A 144 -5.65 -11.58 6.05
N VAL A 145 -6.57 -10.77 5.55
CA VAL A 145 -7.99 -11.09 5.49
C VAL A 145 -8.34 -11.33 4.03
N PRO A 146 -8.69 -12.57 3.65
CA PRO A 146 -8.97 -12.91 2.26
C PRO A 146 -10.10 -12.06 1.67
N GLN A 147 -9.90 -11.57 0.45
CA GLN A 147 -10.84 -10.76 -0.29
C GLN A 147 -11.60 -11.59 -1.33
N GLN A 148 -12.79 -11.12 -1.72
CA GLN A 148 -13.61 -11.79 -2.72
C GLN A 148 -13.70 -10.96 -4.01
N VAL A 149 -13.27 -11.55 -5.11
CA VAL A 149 -13.23 -10.92 -6.44
C VAL A 149 -14.61 -10.55 -6.99
N ASP A 150 -15.62 -11.38 -6.76
CA ASP A 150 -16.93 -11.24 -7.42
C ASP A 150 -17.59 -9.87 -7.20
N LYS A 151 -17.48 -9.33 -6.00
CA LYS A 151 -18.04 -8.01 -5.69
C LYS A 151 -17.25 -6.88 -6.32
N SER A 152 -15.94 -7.00 -6.34
CA SER A 152 -15.01 -6.00 -6.89
C SER A 152 -15.11 -5.93 -8.40
N ASN A 153 -15.17 -7.07 -9.09
CA ASN A 153 -15.36 -7.14 -10.53
C ASN A 153 -16.66 -6.48 -11.01
N LYS A 154 -17.76 -6.67 -10.28
CA LYS A 154 -19.05 -6.02 -10.62
C LYS A 154 -18.97 -4.50 -10.55
N TYR A 155 -18.19 -3.96 -9.64
CA TYR A 155 -18.02 -2.52 -9.47
C TYR A 155 -17.08 -1.95 -10.54
N LEU A 156 -15.96 -2.57 -10.80
CA LEU A 156 -14.92 -2.08 -11.73
C LEU A 156 -15.32 -2.17 -13.20
N ARG A 157 -16.06 -3.20 -13.61
CA ARG A 157 -16.58 -3.32 -14.99
C ARG A 157 -17.42 -2.12 -15.43
N ARG A 158 -17.88 -1.29 -14.48
CA ARG A 158 -18.60 -0.05 -14.80
C ARG A 158 -17.68 1.11 -15.18
N TYR A 159 -16.42 1.06 -14.77
CA TYR A 159 -15.52 2.21 -14.86
C TYR A 159 -14.26 1.94 -15.69
N LEU A 160 -13.90 0.69 -15.87
CA LEU A 160 -12.59 0.29 -16.38
C LEU A 160 -12.72 -0.84 -17.39
N ASN A 161 -12.91 -0.51 -18.68
CA ASN A 161 -13.17 -1.50 -19.74
C ASN A 161 -11.99 -2.43 -20.04
N GLU A 162 -10.75 -1.98 -19.79
CA GLU A 162 -9.52 -2.70 -20.13
C GLU A 162 -8.74 -3.16 -18.91
N HIS A 163 -9.25 -2.83 -17.71
CA HIS A 163 -8.69 -3.31 -16.46
C HIS A 163 -9.38 -4.60 -16.02
N GLY A 164 -8.58 -5.50 -15.45
CA GLY A 164 -9.04 -6.70 -14.77
C GLY A 164 -8.81 -6.62 -13.28
N ILE A 165 -9.53 -7.48 -12.54
CA ILE A 165 -9.17 -7.81 -11.16
C ILE A 165 -8.99 -9.30 -11.07
N GLU A 166 -7.90 -9.70 -10.46
CA GLU A 166 -7.62 -11.08 -10.06
C GLU A 166 -7.42 -11.15 -8.56
N GLU A 167 -7.68 -12.31 -8.00
CA GLU A 167 -7.38 -12.62 -6.61
C GLU A 167 -6.15 -13.52 -6.60
N GLU A 168 -5.16 -13.12 -5.84
CA GLU A 168 -3.96 -13.90 -5.59
C GLU A 168 -3.71 -13.94 -4.08
N GLU A 169 -3.61 -15.13 -3.51
CA GLU A 169 -3.35 -15.36 -2.09
C GLU A 169 -4.26 -14.57 -1.12
N GLY A 170 -5.52 -14.34 -1.50
CA GLY A 170 -6.50 -13.58 -0.70
C GLY A 170 -6.45 -12.06 -0.88
N HIS A 171 -5.69 -11.54 -1.85
CA HIS A 171 -5.55 -10.12 -2.18
C HIS A 171 -6.12 -9.83 -3.56
N LEU A 172 -6.40 -8.57 -3.84
CA LEU A 172 -6.92 -8.15 -5.14
C LEU A 172 -5.82 -7.45 -5.92
N LEU A 173 -5.51 -7.98 -7.09
CA LEU A 173 -4.63 -7.35 -8.06
C LEU A 173 -5.47 -6.58 -9.08
N LEU A 174 -5.16 -5.31 -9.27
CA LEU A 174 -5.65 -4.51 -10.38
C LEU A 174 -4.70 -4.73 -11.56
N LEU A 175 -5.25 -5.17 -12.68
CA LEU A 175 -4.50 -5.48 -13.88
C LEU A 175 -4.80 -4.47 -14.98
N TRP A 176 -3.79 -4.14 -15.78
CA TRP A 176 -3.92 -3.56 -17.11
C TRP A 176 -3.55 -4.63 -18.13
N HIS A 177 -4.52 -5.00 -18.99
CA HIS A 177 -4.45 -6.19 -19.86
C HIS A 177 -4.13 -7.48 -19.07
N SER A 178 -3.07 -7.89 -18.74
CA SER A 178 -2.72 -9.03 -17.87
C SER A 178 -1.56 -8.67 -16.94
N PHE A 179 -1.22 -7.37 -16.87
CA PHE A 179 -0.13 -6.88 -16.07
C PHE A 179 -0.65 -6.30 -14.75
N PRO A 180 -0.19 -6.75 -13.60
CA PRO A 180 -0.55 -6.16 -12.32
C PRO A 180 0.04 -4.74 -12.20
N VAL A 181 -0.80 -3.79 -11.87
CA VAL A 181 -0.41 -2.37 -11.69
C VAL A 181 -0.59 -1.87 -10.27
N ALA A 182 -1.52 -2.49 -9.52
CA ALA A 182 -1.73 -2.18 -8.12
C ALA A 182 -2.26 -3.40 -7.38
N VAL A 183 -2.02 -3.44 -6.09
CA VAL A 183 -2.53 -4.45 -5.17
C VAL A 183 -3.36 -3.80 -4.08
N ALA A 184 -4.51 -4.39 -3.76
CA ALA A 184 -5.33 -4.04 -2.61
C ALA A 184 -5.37 -5.21 -1.63
N SER A 185 -5.04 -4.94 -0.38
CA SER A 185 -4.98 -5.95 0.67
C SER A 185 -5.63 -5.48 1.96
N VAL A 186 -6.13 -6.43 2.74
CA VAL A 186 -6.77 -6.16 4.03
C VAL A 186 -6.09 -7.00 5.09
N TRP A 187 -5.83 -6.37 6.23
CA TRP A 187 -5.05 -6.95 7.31
C TRP A 187 -5.75 -6.77 8.64
N LYS A 188 -5.57 -7.76 9.51
CA LYS A 188 -5.96 -7.68 10.92
C LYS A 188 -4.75 -7.93 11.79
N PHE A 189 -4.68 -7.24 12.92
CA PHE A 189 -3.73 -7.60 13.96
C PHE A 189 -4.32 -8.77 14.75
N THR A 190 -3.62 -9.89 14.75
CA THR A 190 -3.89 -11.00 15.69
C THR A 190 -2.88 -10.86 16.81
N GLY A 191 -3.26 -10.15 17.86
CA GLY A 191 -2.48 -10.12 19.10
C GLY A 191 -2.21 -11.54 19.62
N PRO A 192 -1.19 -11.75 20.44
CA PRO A 192 -1.06 -13.01 21.14
C PRO A 192 -2.39 -13.31 21.82
N PRO A 193 -2.84 -14.57 21.87
CA PRO A 193 -4.09 -14.92 22.52
C PRO A 193 -4.05 -14.34 23.93
N GLN A 194 -4.99 -13.46 24.24
CA GLN A 194 -5.18 -13.03 25.60
C GLN A 194 -5.61 -14.30 26.35
N PHE A 195 -4.69 -14.89 27.08
CA PHE A 195 -5.05 -15.88 28.07
C PHE A 195 -5.96 -15.14 29.06
N SER A 196 -7.25 -15.32 28.93
CA SER A 196 -8.21 -15.01 29.97
C SER A 196 -7.79 -15.87 31.16
N GLY A 197 -7.02 -15.27 32.08
CA GLY A 197 -6.74 -15.85 33.36
C GLY A 197 -8.09 -16.06 34.03
N GLY A 198 -8.57 -17.30 34.05
CA GLY A 198 -9.65 -17.68 34.90
C GLY A 198 -9.16 -17.60 36.35
N GLU A 199 -9.76 -16.77 37.13
CA GLU A 199 -9.92 -16.98 38.56
C GLU A 199 -11.32 -17.54 38.79
#